data_c9a6e709a575e77136f06afbadb44312
#
_entry.id   c9a6e709a575e77136f06afbadb44312
#
_cell.length_a   1.000
_cell.length_b   1.000
_cell.length_c   1.000
_cell.angle_alpha   90.00
_cell.angle_beta   90.00
_cell.angle_gamma   90.00
#
_symmetry.space_group_name_H-M   'P 1'
#
loop_
_entity.id
_entity.type
_entity.pdbx_description
1 polymer ?
#
loop_
_entity_poly.entity_id
_entity_poly.type
_entity_poly.pdbx_seq_one_letter_code
_entity_poly.pdbx_strand_id
1 'polypeptide(L)'
;MEAHIVRNALDRVPLSLIIDDSTVLVNLNYFWMRDRNPVDGENRRWQDVPVVHPESFTREFAEFCLAEGVRGKFSIVPVPAALGHVDEPLPLFGRAQQDSWMAMCQELIVPAFDITPEMLTHTTLVDPETLQPVDPTT
;
A
#
# COMPACT_ATOMS: atom_id res chain seq x y z
N MET A 1 20.46 9.62 32.56
CA MET A 1 20.70 8.86 31.32
C MET A 1 21.28 9.88 30.35
N GLU A 2 22.53 9.74 30.00
CA GLU A 2 23.19 10.68 29.10
C GLU A 2 22.97 10.19 27.65
N ALA A 3 22.39 11.02 26.80
CA ALA A 3 22.14 10.65 25.39
C ALA A 3 23.43 10.92 24.61
N HIS A 4 24.01 9.88 24.02
CA HIS A 4 25.14 10.02 23.11
C HIS A 4 24.64 10.15 21.67
N ILE A 5 24.94 11.29 21.04
CA ILE A 5 24.70 11.48 19.62
C ILE A 5 25.87 10.85 18.86
N VAL A 6 25.63 9.73 18.21
CA VAL A 6 26.61 9.10 17.32
C VAL A 6 26.53 9.81 15.95
N ARG A 7 27.53 10.59 15.62
CA ARG A 7 27.65 11.14 14.25
C ARG A 7 28.11 10.06 13.29
N ASN A 8 27.50 10.04 12.11
CA ASN A 8 27.95 9.17 11.02
C ASN A 8 29.45 9.49 10.71
N ALA A 9 30.27 8.46 10.64
CA ALA A 9 31.72 8.61 10.40
C ALA A 9 32.04 9.29 9.04
N LEU A 10 31.10 9.33 8.12
CA LEU A 10 31.25 9.98 6.80
C LEU A 10 30.66 11.40 6.77
N ASP A 11 30.27 11.95 7.92
CA ASP A 11 29.64 13.28 8.04
C ASP A 11 28.38 13.44 7.14
N ARG A 12 27.72 12.32 6.83
CA ARG A 12 26.48 12.27 6.02
C ARG A 12 25.27 12.08 6.91
N VAL A 13 24.19 12.73 6.58
CA VAL A 13 22.89 12.47 7.18
C VAL A 13 22.29 11.24 6.48
N PRO A 14 22.03 10.12 7.19
CA PRO A 14 21.35 8.99 6.59
C PRO A 14 19.91 9.40 6.25
N LEU A 15 19.50 9.16 5.02
CA LEU A 15 18.14 9.36 4.56
C LEU A 15 17.56 8.02 4.15
N SER A 16 16.41 7.69 4.70
CA SER A 16 15.62 6.52 4.32
C SER A 16 14.22 6.97 3.93
N LEU A 17 13.73 6.46 2.82
CA LEU A 17 12.36 6.71 2.38
C LEU A 17 11.46 5.61 2.91
N ILE A 18 10.34 5.98 3.50
CA ILE A 18 9.32 5.05 3.97
C ILE A 18 8.08 5.28 3.13
N ILE A 19 7.68 4.26 2.37
CA ILE A 19 6.47 4.25 1.57
C ILE A 19 5.49 3.31 2.25
N ASP A 20 4.42 3.87 2.74
CA ASP A 20 3.34 3.11 3.34
C ASP A 20 2.18 2.93 2.34
N ASP A 21 1.29 1.97 2.63
CA ASP A 21 0.03 1.73 1.92
C ASP A 21 0.15 1.36 0.45
N SER A 22 1.29 0.85 0.04
CA SER A 22 1.54 0.47 -1.35
C SER A 22 0.67 -0.72 -1.74
N THR A 23 -0.04 -0.58 -2.85
CA THR A 23 -0.96 -1.62 -3.31
C THR A 23 -1.33 -1.42 -4.78
N VAL A 24 -1.85 -2.48 -5.40
CA VAL A 24 -2.43 -2.46 -6.76
C VAL A 24 -3.81 -1.82 -6.79
N LEU A 25 -4.52 -1.87 -5.65
CA LEU A 25 -5.87 -1.33 -5.48
C LEU A 25 -5.92 -0.48 -4.24
N VAL A 26 -6.51 0.69 -4.35
CA VAL A 26 -6.84 1.55 -3.22
C VAL A 26 -8.33 1.78 -3.16
N ASN A 27 -8.86 1.77 -1.96
CA ASN A 27 -10.20 2.26 -1.73
C ASN A 27 -10.16 3.72 -1.25
N LEU A 28 -10.14 4.65 -2.20
CA LEU A 28 -10.13 6.08 -1.88
C LEU A 28 -11.40 6.55 -1.18
N ASN A 29 -12.52 5.89 -1.43
CA ASN A 29 -13.79 6.29 -0.85
C ASN A 29 -13.91 6.03 0.64
N TYR A 30 -13.12 5.13 1.20
CA TYR A 30 -13.13 4.91 2.63
C TYR A 30 -12.85 6.19 3.41
N PHE A 31 -11.81 6.92 3.05
CA PHE A 31 -11.47 8.19 3.70
C PHE A 31 -12.49 9.29 3.42
N TRP A 32 -13.07 9.31 2.23
CA TRP A 32 -14.04 10.31 1.83
C TRP A 32 -15.42 10.07 2.43
N MET A 33 -15.88 8.84 2.46
CA MET A 33 -17.25 8.50 2.87
C MET A 33 -17.39 8.33 4.39
N ARG A 34 -16.34 7.94 5.08
CA ARG A 34 -16.36 7.84 6.54
C ARG A 34 -16.34 9.21 7.21
N ASP A 35 -15.50 10.11 6.73
CA ASP A 35 -15.23 11.39 7.38
C ASP A 35 -16.02 12.55 6.78
N ARG A 36 -16.69 12.33 5.68
CA ARG A 36 -17.56 13.31 5.02
C ARG A 36 -18.85 12.61 4.63
N ASN A 37 -19.97 13.09 5.15
CA ASN A 37 -21.26 12.65 4.64
C ASN A 37 -21.24 12.68 3.11
N PRO A 38 -21.66 11.59 2.44
CA PRO A 38 -21.70 11.58 1.00
C PRO A 38 -22.51 12.76 0.52
N VAL A 39 -21.87 13.60 -0.27
CA VAL A 39 -22.57 14.69 -0.95
C VAL A 39 -23.54 14.02 -1.91
N ASP A 40 -24.82 14.39 -1.82
CA ASP A 40 -25.87 13.98 -2.74
C ASP A 40 -26.53 12.60 -2.55
N GLY A 41 -26.58 12.05 -1.34
CA GLY A 41 -27.41 10.87 -1.07
C GLY A 41 -26.96 9.58 -1.76
N GLU A 42 -25.76 9.52 -2.29
CA GLU A 42 -25.19 8.30 -2.84
C GLU A 42 -24.82 7.34 -1.71
N ASN A 43 -25.67 6.34 -1.51
CA ASN A 43 -25.42 5.23 -0.59
C ASN A 43 -24.42 4.22 -1.21
N ARG A 44 -23.25 4.66 -1.64
CA ARG A 44 -22.21 3.76 -2.11
C ARG A 44 -21.44 3.24 -0.91
N ARG A 45 -21.38 1.92 -0.78
CA ARG A 45 -20.46 1.32 0.18
C ARG A 45 -19.03 1.63 -0.29
N TRP A 46 -18.13 1.86 0.65
CA TRP A 46 -16.72 2.13 0.34
C TRP A 46 -16.06 1.01 -0.49
N GLN A 47 -16.52 -0.26 -0.33
CA GLN A 47 -16.06 -1.40 -1.13
C GLN A 47 -16.45 -1.29 -2.61
N ASP A 48 -17.46 -0.50 -2.94
CA ASP A 48 -18.02 -0.42 -4.29
C ASP A 48 -17.23 0.52 -5.22
N VAL A 49 -16.19 1.19 -4.70
CA VAL A 49 -15.42 2.16 -5.49
C VAL A 49 -13.91 2.01 -5.30
N PRO A 50 -13.34 0.84 -5.55
CA PRO A 50 -11.90 0.69 -5.56
C PRO A 50 -11.29 1.39 -6.79
N VAL A 51 -10.10 1.93 -6.59
CA VAL A 51 -9.31 2.54 -7.68
C VAL A 51 -8.09 1.68 -7.95
N VAL A 52 -7.93 1.29 -9.21
CA VAL A 52 -6.74 0.58 -9.68
C VAL A 52 -5.60 1.59 -9.86
N HIS A 53 -4.49 1.36 -9.18
CA HIS A 53 -3.28 2.14 -9.43
C HIS A 53 -2.59 1.66 -10.71
N PRO A 54 -2.25 2.55 -11.63
CA PRO A 54 -1.45 2.18 -12.78
C PRO A 54 -0.08 1.66 -12.34
N GLU A 55 0.33 0.51 -12.88
CA GLU A 55 1.68 -0.03 -12.63
C GLU A 55 2.78 0.98 -13.01
N SER A 56 2.57 1.76 -14.05
CA SER A 56 3.52 2.78 -14.51
C SER A 56 3.93 3.77 -13.42
N PHE A 57 3.00 4.15 -12.54
CA PHE A 57 3.30 5.06 -11.44
C PHE A 57 4.34 4.48 -10.47
N THR A 58 4.12 3.22 -10.05
CA THR A 58 5.06 2.53 -9.14
C THR A 58 6.37 2.20 -9.86
N ARG A 59 6.30 1.86 -11.14
CA ARG A 59 7.49 1.58 -11.97
C ARG A 59 8.39 2.80 -12.11
N GLU A 60 7.86 3.95 -12.50
CA GLU A 60 8.62 5.19 -12.63
C GLU A 60 9.28 5.60 -11.31
N PHE A 61 8.56 5.47 -10.20
CA PHE A 61 9.10 5.72 -8.88
C PHE A 61 10.26 4.77 -8.55
N ALA A 62 10.09 3.46 -8.80
CA ALA A 62 11.09 2.45 -8.51
C ALA A 62 12.37 2.62 -9.37
N GLU A 63 12.21 2.90 -10.65
CA GLU A 63 13.31 3.18 -11.58
C GLU A 63 14.10 4.40 -11.14
N PHE A 64 13.41 5.48 -10.74
CA PHE A 64 14.06 6.66 -10.17
C PHE A 64 14.86 6.32 -8.91
N CYS A 65 14.25 5.59 -7.97
CA CYS A 65 14.92 5.22 -6.72
C CYS A 65 16.17 4.37 -6.97
N LEU A 66 16.11 3.43 -7.91
CA LEU A 66 17.27 2.62 -8.29
C LEU A 66 18.37 3.45 -8.91
N ALA A 67 18.03 4.36 -9.82
CA ALA A 67 18.99 5.23 -10.51
C ALA A 67 19.69 6.18 -9.54
N GLU A 68 18.98 6.75 -8.59
CA GLU A 68 19.50 7.71 -7.62
C GLU A 68 20.06 7.06 -6.35
N GLY A 69 20.00 5.73 -6.24
CA GLY A 69 20.47 5.00 -5.05
C GLY A 69 19.65 5.22 -3.79
N VAL A 70 18.39 5.61 -3.94
CA VAL A 70 17.45 5.77 -2.82
C VAL A 70 17.15 4.41 -2.21
N ARG A 71 17.09 4.35 -0.88
CA ARG A 71 16.83 3.14 -0.10
C ARG A 71 15.76 3.42 0.94
N GLY A 72 15.05 2.36 1.35
CA GLY A 72 14.05 2.51 2.38
C GLY A 72 13.20 1.29 2.64
N LYS A 73 11.99 1.55 3.11
CA LYS A 73 10.93 0.59 3.39
C LYS A 73 9.78 0.80 2.40
N PHE A 74 9.24 -0.29 1.86
CA PHE A 74 8.07 -0.30 1.02
C PHE A 74 7.05 -1.27 1.61
N SER A 75 5.98 -0.74 2.17
CA SER A 75 4.91 -1.54 2.76
C SER A 75 3.91 -1.97 1.69
N ILE A 76 3.46 -3.22 1.77
CA ILE A 76 2.43 -3.77 0.89
C ILE A 76 1.20 -4.13 1.71
N VAL A 77 0.03 -3.67 1.28
CA VAL A 77 -1.25 -4.03 1.88
C VAL A 77 -1.61 -5.46 1.49
N PRO A 78 -1.72 -6.40 2.45
CA PRO A 78 -1.94 -7.81 2.14
C PRO A 78 -3.32 -8.11 1.52
N VAL A 79 -4.35 -7.34 1.89
CA VAL A 79 -5.73 -7.51 1.43
C VAL A 79 -6.25 -6.16 0.90
N PRO A 80 -5.77 -5.75 -0.28
CA PRO A 80 -6.07 -4.41 -0.81
C PRO A 80 -7.56 -4.20 -1.01
N ALA A 81 -8.04 -3.06 -0.55
CA ALA A 81 -9.44 -2.66 -0.57
C ALA A 81 -10.42 -3.69 0.05
N ALA A 82 -9.93 -4.61 0.90
CA ALA A 82 -10.70 -5.72 1.48
C ALA A 82 -11.37 -6.64 0.42
N LEU A 83 -10.75 -6.77 -0.76
CA LEU A 83 -11.33 -7.51 -1.89
C LEU A 83 -10.71 -8.91 -2.10
N GLY A 84 -9.66 -9.25 -1.38
CA GLY A 84 -8.95 -10.54 -1.48
C GLY A 84 -7.46 -10.35 -1.23
N HIS A 85 -6.73 -11.44 -1.12
CA HIS A 85 -5.29 -11.40 -0.90
C HIS A 85 -4.54 -10.90 -2.14
N VAL A 86 -3.46 -10.12 -1.91
CA VAL A 86 -2.69 -9.48 -2.97
C VAL A 86 -2.01 -10.46 -3.93
N ASP A 87 -1.81 -11.71 -3.52
CA ASP A 87 -1.24 -12.80 -4.32
C ASP A 87 -2.30 -13.67 -5.03
N GLU A 88 -3.59 -13.39 -4.80
CA GLU A 88 -4.71 -14.07 -5.43
C GLU A 88 -5.38 -13.17 -6.49
N PRO A 89 -6.18 -13.75 -7.42
CA PRO A 89 -6.93 -12.94 -8.38
C PRO A 89 -7.89 -11.97 -7.67
N LEU A 90 -7.66 -10.68 -7.87
CA LEU A 90 -8.48 -9.63 -7.29
C LEU A 90 -9.60 -9.20 -8.24
N PRO A 91 -10.80 -8.89 -7.73
CA PRO A 91 -11.83 -8.24 -8.53
C PRO A 91 -11.29 -6.96 -9.17
N LEU A 92 -11.68 -6.67 -10.40
CA LEU A 92 -11.28 -5.49 -11.18
C LEU A 92 -9.79 -5.44 -11.58
N PHE A 93 -9.00 -6.42 -11.16
CA PHE A 93 -7.58 -6.49 -11.46
C PHE A 93 -7.28 -7.84 -12.09
N GLY A 94 -7.06 -7.87 -13.40
CA GLY A 94 -6.82 -9.11 -14.14
C GLY A 94 -5.56 -9.84 -13.67
N ARG A 95 -5.57 -11.17 -13.71
CA ARG A 95 -4.44 -12.00 -13.27
C ARG A 95 -3.11 -11.59 -13.92
N ALA A 96 -3.13 -11.36 -15.23
CA ALA A 96 -1.92 -10.94 -15.94
C ALA A 96 -1.38 -9.59 -15.45
N GLN A 97 -2.27 -8.67 -15.11
CA GLN A 97 -1.90 -7.36 -14.57
C GLN A 97 -1.33 -7.49 -13.15
N GLN A 98 -1.89 -8.37 -12.35
CA GLN A 98 -1.39 -8.67 -11.01
C GLN A 98 -0.01 -9.33 -11.06
N ASP A 99 0.16 -10.33 -11.92
CA ASP A 99 1.45 -10.99 -12.12
C ASP A 99 2.52 -9.98 -12.59
N SER A 100 2.14 -9.04 -13.48
CA SER A 100 3.01 -7.93 -13.92
C SER A 100 3.43 -7.04 -12.76
N TRP A 101 2.49 -6.64 -11.91
CA TRP A 101 2.77 -5.79 -10.75
C TRP A 101 3.68 -6.50 -9.74
N MET A 102 3.41 -7.77 -9.45
CA MET A 102 4.25 -8.57 -8.54
C MET A 102 5.68 -8.76 -9.09
N ALA A 103 5.80 -9.04 -10.39
CA ALA A 103 7.09 -9.14 -11.06
C ALA A 103 7.86 -7.80 -11.03
N MET A 104 7.19 -6.69 -11.28
CA MET A 104 7.76 -5.35 -11.18
C MET A 104 8.25 -5.05 -9.75
N CYS A 105 7.49 -5.41 -8.73
CA CYS A 105 7.93 -5.24 -7.34
C CYS A 105 9.20 -6.06 -7.04
N GLN A 106 9.26 -7.29 -7.48
CA GLN A 106 10.45 -8.14 -7.31
C GLN A 106 11.67 -7.61 -8.06
N GLU A 107 11.48 -7.10 -9.26
CA GLU A 107 12.54 -6.64 -10.14
C GLU A 107 13.07 -5.24 -9.77
N LEU A 108 12.20 -4.33 -9.40
CA LEU A 108 12.52 -2.92 -9.22
C LEU A 108 12.43 -2.41 -7.78
N ILE A 109 11.49 -2.92 -6.97
CA ILE A 109 11.33 -2.44 -5.59
C ILE A 109 12.27 -3.18 -4.64
N VAL A 110 12.27 -4.51 -4.66
CA VAL A 110 13.09 -5.34 -3.75
C VAL A 110 14.58 -4.97 -3.75
N PRO A 111 15.22 -4.61 -4.88
CA PRO A 111 16.63 -4.20 -4.85
C PRO A 111 16.91 -2.89 -4.11
N ALA A 112 15.90 -2.06 -3.91
CA ALA A 112 16.03 -0.74 -3.29
C ALA A 112 15.37 -0.65 -1.91
N PHE A 113 14.35 -1.45 -1.63
CA PHE A 113 13.51 -1.32 -0.45
C PHE A 113 13.33 -2.66 0.27
N ASP A 114 13.28 -2.59 1.60
CA ASP A 114 12.78 -3.70 2.41
C ASP A 114 11.27 -3.78 2.30
N ILE A 115 10.76 -4.95 1.91
CA ILE A 115 9.31 -5.18 1.82
C ILE A 115 8.78 -5.55 3.20
N THR A 116 7.73 -4.86 3.62
CA THR A 116 7.04 -5.15 4.88
C THR A 116 5.53 -5.23 4.64
N PRO A 117 4.81 -6.09 5.38
CA PRO A 117 3.36 -6.05 5.34
C PRO A 117 2.86 -4.78 6.03
N GLU A 118 1.80 -4.21 5.48
CA GLU A 118 0.99 -3.18 6.13
C GLU A 118 -0.12 -3.85 6.95
N MET A 119 -0.98 -3.06 7.62
CA MET A 119 -2.21 -3.57 8.20
C MET A 119 -3.02 -4.30 7.14
N LEU A 120 -3.69 -5.38 7.54
CA LEU A 120 -4.29 -6.36 6.63
C LEU A 120 -5.03 -5.74 5.43
N THR A 121 -5.90 -4.77 5.69
CA THR A 121 -6.65 -4.05 4.63
C THR A 121 -6.29 -2.57 4.57
N HIS A 122 -5.51 -2.07 5.52
CA HIS A 122 -5.18 -0.68 5.79
C HIS A 122 -6.39 0.21 6.16
N THR A 123 -7.53 0.03 5.54
CA THR A 123 -8.64 0.99 5.58
C THR A 123 -9.82 0.55 6.43
N THR A 124 -9.93 -0.73 6.77
CA THR A 124 -11.05 -1.25 7.56
C THR A 124 -10.62 -2.40 8.45
N LEU A 125 -11.31 -2.56 9.56
CA LEU A 125 -11.19 -3.74 10.39
C LEU A 125 -12.00 -4.87 9.76
N VAL A 126 -11.35 -5.98 9.47
CA VAL A 126 -12.00 -7.18 8.95
C VAL A 126 -11.72 -8.37 9.85
N ASP A 127 -12.63 -9.30 9.84
CA ASP A 127 -12.40 -10.64 10.36
C ASP A 127 -11.36 -11.35 9.48
N PRO A 128 -10.22 -11.81 10.02
CA PRO A 128 -9.13 -12.35 9.22
C PRO A 128 -9.46 -13.69 8.54
N GLU A 129 -10.50 -14.41 9.00
CA GLU A 129 -10.91 -15.69 8.40
C GLU A 129 -11.91 -15.49 7.25
N THR A 130 -12.80 -14.52 7.39
CA THR A 130 -13.89 -14.30 6.42
C THR A 130 -13.64 -13.10 5.51
N LEU A 131 -12.69 -12.24 5.87
CA LEU A 131 -12.40 -10.94 5.23
C LEU A 131 -13.63 -10.01 5.19
N GLN A 132 -14.63 -10.28 6.02
CA GLN A 132 -15.79 -9.41 6.13
C GLN A 132 -15.52 -8.27 7.11
N PRO A 133 -16.00 -7.06 6.82
CA PRO A 133 -15.90 -5.95 7.73
C PRO A 133 -16.51 -6.28 9.09
N VAL A 134 -15.76 -6.00 10.16
CA VAL A 134 -16.27 -6.08 11.53
C VAL A 134 -17.07 -4.82 11.79
N ASP A 135 -18.34 -4.99 12.13
CA ASP A 135 -19.18 -3.85 12.51
C ASP A 135 -18.65 -3.24 13.82
N PRO A 136 -18.20 -1.98 13.82
CA PRO A 136 -17.70 -1.34 15.04
C PRO A 136 -18.79 -1.10 16.11
N THR A 137 -20.05 -1.41 15.80
CA THR A 137 -21.18 -1.27 16.73
C THR A 137 -21.55 -2.56 17.45
N THR A 138 -20.91 -3.69 17.11
CA THR A 138 -21.02 -4.97 17.81
C THR A 138 -19.79 -5.23 18.66
#